data_1420e02bfea380be6c094badce3d0a81
#
_entry.id   1420e02bfea380be6c094badce3d0a81
#
_cell.length_a   1.000
_cell.length_b   1.000
_cell.length_c   1.000
_cell.angle_alpha   90.00
_cell.angle_beta   90.00
_cell.angle_gamma   90.00
#
_symmetry.space_group_name_H-M   'P 1'
#
loop_
_entity.id
_entity.type
_entity.pdbx_description
1 polymer ?
#
loop_
_entity_poly.entity_id
_entity_poly.type
_entity_poly.pdbx_seq_one_letter_code
_entity_poly.pdbx_strand_id
1 'polypeptide(L)'
;MALFRVNVARACVIVPSVDNAEELGVVLDGLARQTYTDIEVVVVGPGGDPSRGVSEERGVRFVDDEGSRTRADACNVAIRETESELVLFTDDDVIVPEGWVEGLVRWFDRPDVAGVGGPNFAPVGESTTWQRAIDVAFCNSYLTAGTNYGRQAGEELEEVEQLPGVNSAYRRAVLEEVGGFDAGAIGAEDVMLDHRIREAGHRLWSDGSTVIWHRRRGIGRVRKQIRNYGLVRTLAGRRYPSLWGWSHSMVSSFPLLVAASFAAFAWGCANGGIAWPEFWDISTEAVPMGAERMAVHQLPTLAILFNLVAWAGASRGPSPSKGPVTIALSSVVSFLLLWDYGIGVLKARWSVITGSPTSQIDDRDRGSADDR
;
A
#
# COMPACT_ATOMS: atom_id res chain seq x y z
N MET A 1 27.37 43.73 -4.25
CA MET A 1 27.57 42.28 -4.44
C MET A 1 26.18 41.66 -4.56
N ALA A 2 25.71 41.43 -5.78
CA ALA A 2 24.42 40.77 -6.02
C ALA A 2 24.59 39.28 -5.68
N LEU A 3 23.98 38.88 -4.59
CA LEU A 3 23.79 37.46 -4.29
C LEU A 3 22.94 36.87 -5.44
N PHE A 4 23.53 36.03 -6.28
CA PHE A 4 22.78 35.17 -7.16
C PHE A 4 21.88 34.32 -6.27
N ARG A 5 20.58 34.67 -6.19
CA ARG A 5 19.59 33.72 -5.70
C ARG A 5 19.59 32.58 -6.72
N VAL A 6 20.10 31.45 -6.34
CA VAL A 6 19.80 30.18 -7.02
C VAL A 6 18.27 30.09 -7.00
N ASN A 7 17.66 30.04 -8.17
CA ASN A 7 16.22 29.97 -8.27
C ASN A 7 15.83 28.54 -7.85
N VAL A 8 15.53 28.36 -6.55
CA VAL A 8 15.09 27.07 -5.99
C VAL A 8 13.70 26.81 -6.49
N ALA A 9 13.46 25.68 -7.14
CA ALA A 9 12.15 25.26 -7.60
C ALA A 9 11.17 25.17 -6.41
N ARG A 10 9.89 25.52 -6.62
CA ARG A 10 8.87 25.46 -5.57
C ARG A 10 8.62 24.05 -5.09
N ALA A 11 8.70 23.05 -5.97
CA ALA A 11 8.45 21.66 -5.67
C ALA A 11 9.64 20.77 -6.06
N CYS A 12 9.96 19.77 -5.24
CA CYS A 12 10.91 18.71 -5.54
C CYS A 12 10.20 17.36 -5.58
N VAL A 13 10.37 16.63 -6.67
CA VAL A 13 9.89 15.23 -6.78
C VAL A 13 11.06 14.31 -6.47
N ILE A 14 10.94 13.52 -5.39
CA ILE A 14 11.92 12.52 -4.97
C ILE A 14 11.47 11.16 -5.46
N VAL A 15 12.35 10.47 -6.20
CA VAL A 15 12.14 9.11 -6.72
C VAL A 15 13.24 8.21 -6.16
N PRO A 16 12.98 7.43 -5.11
CA PRO A 16 13.92 6.41 -4.65
C PRO A 16 13.95 5.25 -5.66
N SER A 17 15.16 4.82 -6.05
CA SER A 17 15.33 3.76 -7.05
C SER A 17 16.53 2.87 -6.73
N VAL A 18 16.32 1.55 -6.85
CA VAL A 18 17.35 0.52 -6.68
C VAL A 18 17.10 -0.60 -7.68
N ASP A 19 18.11 -0.93 -8.50
CA ASP A 19 18.10 -2.03 -9.48
C ASP A 19 16.89 -2.01 -10.46
N ASN A 20 16.35 -0.82 -10.77
CA ASN A 20 15.14 -0.67 -11.59
C ASN A 20 15.27 0.37 -12.71
N ALA A 21 16.41 0.38 -13.39
CA ALA A 21 16.76 1.38 -14.40
C ALA A 21 15.75 1.50 -15.56
N GLU A 22 15.17 0.38 -16.02
CA GLU A 22 14.22 0.36 -17.15
C GLU A 22 12.93 1.10 -16.80
N GLU A 23 12.31 0.77 -15.66
CA GLU A 23 11.06 1.39 -15.21
C GLU A 23 11.27 2.84 -14.80
N LEU A 24 12.40 3.14 -14.13
CA LEU A 24 12.78 4.50 -13.79
C LEU A 24 12.79 5.41 -15.02
N GLY A 25 13.31 4.92 -16.16
CA GLY A 25 13.29 5.69 -17.43
C GLY A 25 11.89 6.14 -17.81
N VAL A 26 10.88 5.27 -17.67
CA VAL A 26 9.48 5.60 -17.96
C VAL A 26 8.94 6.66 -17.00
N VAL A 27 9.29 6.56 -15.72
CA VAL A 27 8.89 7.54 -14.69
C VAL A 27 9.48 8.92 -15.01
N LEU A 28 10.79 8.99 -15.30
CA LEU A 28 11.48 10.24 -15.60
C LEU A 28 10.95 10.90 -16.90
N ASP A 29 10.65 10.09 -17.92
CA ASP A 29 10.01 10.57 -19.14
C ASP A 29 8.59 11.13 -18.88
N GLY A 30 7.85 10.56 -17.94
CA GLY A 30 6.56 11.09 -17.45
C GLY A 30 6.71 12.40 -16.68
N LEU A 31 7.72 12.49 -15.82
CA LEU A 31 8.03 13.70 -15.06
C LEU A 31 8.51 14.84 -15.94
N ALA A 32 9.23 14.56 -17.02
CA ALA A 32 9.65 15.57 -18.00
C ALA A 32 8.48 16.21 -18.77
N ARG A 33 7.31 15.55 -18.81
CA ARG A 33 6.08 16.05 -19.47
C ARG A 33 5.10 16.75 -18.56
N GLN A 34 5.48 17.05 -17.29
CA GLN A 34 4.57 17.69 -16.34
C GLN A 34 4.16 19.10 -16.81
N THR A 35 2.87 19.43 -16.63
CA THR A 35 2.32 20.76 -16.92
C THR A 35 2.83 21.81 -15.95
N TYR A 36 3.08 21.45 -14.71
CA TYR A 36 3.70 22.29 -13.72
C TYR A 36 5.22 22.31 -13.89
N THR A 37 5.81 23.47 -14.17
CA THR A 37 7.20 23.60 -14.62
C THR A 37 8.19 24.05 -13.51
N ASP A 38 7.70 24.56 -12.39
CA ASP A 38 8.54 24.99 -11.26
C ASP A 38 8.88 23.81 -10.34
N ILE A 39 9.51 22.78 -10.94
CA ILE A 39 9.88 21.53 -10.28
C ILE A 39 11.36 21.21 -10.43
N GLU A 40 11.91 20.60 -9.40
CA GLU A 40 13.15 19.83 -9.41
C GLU A 40 12.80 18.35 -9.33
N VAL A 41 13.46 17.49 -10.10
CA VAL A 41 13.32 16.04 -9.99
C VAL A 41 14.65 15.48 -9.48
N VAL A 42 14.57 14.64 -8.44
CA VAL A 42 15.74 14.02 -7.81
C VAL A 42 15.52 12.52 -7.71
N VAL A 43 16.43 11.76 -8.26
CA VAL A 43 16.52 10.31 -8.04
C VAL A 43 17.49 10.05 -6.89
N VAL A 44 17.13 9.21 -5.94
CA VAL A 44 17.99 8.82 -4.83
C VAL A 44 18.18 7.31 -4.78
N GLY A 45 19.41 6.86 -4.67
CA GLY A 45 19.75 5.44 -4.61
C GLY A 45 21.25 5.21 -4.41
N PRO A 46 21.70 3.94 -4.35
CA PRO A 46 23.10 3.62 -4.16
C PRO A 46 23.99 4.20 -5.26
N GLY A 47 25.15 4.77 -4.90
CA GLY A 47 26.01 5.48 -5.82
C GLY A 47 26.50 4.69 -7.02
N GLY A 48 26.55 3.36 -6.93
CA GLY A 48 26.92 2.44 -8.03
C GLY A 48 25.74 1.82 -8.78
N ASP A 49 24.51 2.25 -8.48
CA ASP A 49 23.28 1.70 -9.09
C ASP A 49 23.12 2.16 -10.56
N PRO A 50 22.60 1.30 -11.46
CA PRO A 50 22.29 1.66 -12.85
C PRO A 50 21.34 2.86 -12.98
N SER A 51 20.50 3.14 -12.00
CA SER A 51 19.60 4.28 -11.93
C SER A 51 20.31 5.63 -12.07
N ARG A 52 21.59 5.72 -11.63
CA ARG A 52 22.44 6.90 -11.82
C ARG A 52 22.60 7.23 -13.30
N GLY A 53 22.99 6.24 -14.12
CA GLY A 53 23.21 6.45 -15.56
C GLY A 53 21.92 6.90 -16.25
N VAL A 54 20.79 6.28 -15.94
CA VAL A 54 19.45 6.63 -16.47
C VAL A 54 19.07 8.07 -16.13
N SER A 55 19.40 8.52 -14.91
CA SER A 55 19.14 9.89 -14.44
C SER A 55 20.01 10.90 -15.17
N GLU A 56 21.32 10.64 -15.25
CA GLU A 56 22.29 11.50 -15.92
C GLU A 56 22.00 11.67 -17.42
N GLU A 57 21.60 10.60 -18.11
CA GLU A 57 21.19 10.63 -19.53
C GLU A 57 20.00 11.55 -19.78
N ARG A 58 19.11 11.74 -18.79
CA ARG A 58 17.94 12.61 -18.84
C ARG A 58 18.13 13.98 -18.21
N GLY A 59 19.35 14.29 -17.77
CA GLY A 59 19.67 15.54 -17.08
C GLY A 59 18.99 15.69 -15.71
N VAL A 60 18.60 14.57 -15.09
CA VAL A 60 17.98 14.53 -13.76
C VAL A 60 19.08 14.36 -12.70
N ARG A 61 18.97 15.13 -11.61
CA ARG A 61 19.91 15.04 -10.49
C ARG A 61 19.79 13.69 -9.80
N PHE A 62 20.92 13.01 -9.65
CA PHE A 62 21.05 11.81 -8.85
C PHE A 62 21.73 12.14 -7.51
N VAL A 63 21.15 11.65 -6.41
CA VAL A 63 21.68 11.75 -5.05
C VAL A 63 22.08 10.36 -4.58
N ASP A 64 23.33 10.23 -4.12
CA ASP A 64 23.82 9.01 -3.48
C ASP A 64 23.11 8.85 -2.12
N ASP A 65 22.56 7.69 -1.86
CA ASP A 65 21.80 7.39 -0.64
C ASP A 65 22.68 7.18 0.62
N GLU A 66 23.98 7.45 0.52
CA GLU A 66 24.95 7.33 1.63
C GLU A 66 25.01 5.91 2.25
N GLY A 67 24.68 4.87 1.46
CA GLY A 67 24.59 3.50 1.94
C GLY A 67 23.34 3.21 2.76
N SER A 68 22.26 3.95 2.52
CA SER A 68 20.94 3.72 3.10
C SER A 68 20.50 2.28 2.88
N ARG A 69 19.86 1.70 3.92
CA ARG A 69 19.34 0.33 3.85
C ARG A 69 17.85 0.25 3.60
N THR A 70 17.16 1.38 3.74
CA THR A 70 15.72 1.47 3.62
C THR A 70 15.31 2.63 2.72
N ARG A 71 14.09 2.55 2.15
CA ARG A 71 13.48 3.65 1.42
C ARG A 71 13.37 4.92 2.28
N ALA A 72 13.04 4.75 3.56
CA ALA A 72 12.93 5.85 4.52
C ALA A 72 14.24 6.62 4.65
N ASP A 73 15.36 5.91 4.83
CA ASP A 73 16.68 6.54 4.97
C ASP A 73 17.10 7.25 3.68
N ALA A 74 16.93 6.62 2.51
CA ALA A 74 17.23 7.22 1.22
C ALA A 74 16.38 8.49 0.97
N CYS A 75 15.08 8.46 1.26
CA CYS A 75 14.24 9.65 1.16
C CYS A 75 14.69 10.77 2.11
N ASN A 76 15.13 10.44 3.33
CA ASN A 76 15.67 11.43 4.26
C ASN A 76 16.98 12.07 3.72
N VAL A 77 17.84 11.31 3.05
CA VAL A 77 19.00 11.87 2.36
C VAL A 77 18.56 12.88 1.30
N ALA A 78 17.63 12.50 0.42
CA ALA A 78 17.14 13.38 -0.64
C ALA A 78 16.45 14.64 -0.09
N ILE A 79 15.69 14.54 1.02
CA ILE A 79 15.09 15.71 1.68
C ILE A 79 16.18 16.69 2.13
N ARG A 80 17.29 16.23 2.73
CA ARG A 80 18.39 17.08 3.18
C ARG A 80 19.16 17.72 2.03
N GLU A 81 19.24 17.03 0.90
CA GLU A 81 19.99 17.47 -0.28
C GLU A 81 19.20 18.44 -1.19
N THR A 82 17.95 18.79 -0.84
CA THR A 82 17.07 19.66 -1.61
C THR A 82 16.53 20.79 -0.74
N GLU A 83 16.06 21.89 -1.36
CA GLU A 83 15.60 23.11 -0.64
C GLU A 83 14.19 23.54 -1.02
N SER A 84 13.49 22.86 -1.94
CA SER A 84 12.16 23.21 -2.41
C SER A 84 11.14 23.27 -1.28
N GLU A 85 10.18 24.19 -1.37
CA GLU A 85 9.10 24.41 -0.37
C GLU A 85 8.23 23.15 -0.20
N LEU A 86 7.97 22.47 -1.30
CA LEU A 86 7.14 21.27 -1.35
C LEU A 86 7.99 20.04 -1.74
N VAL A 87 7.74 18.92 -1.08
CA VAL A 87 8.42 17.66 -1.36
C VAL A 87 7.37 16.62 -1.76
N LEU A 88 7.50 16.10 -2.97
CA LEU A 88 6.63 15.08 -3.53
C LEU A 88 7.37 13.75 -3.57
N PHE A 89 6.65 12.66 -3.32
CA PHE A 89 7.20 11.30 -3.38
C PHE A 89 6.43 10.46 -4.39
N THR A 90 7.20 9.71 -5.18
CA THR A 90 6.66 8.65 -6.03
C THR A 90 7.66 7.50 -6.09
N ASP A 91 7.26 6.36 -6.67
CA ASP A 91 8.13 5.20 -6.84
C ASP A 91 8.69 5.14 -8.28
N ASP A 92 9.67 4.27 -8.52
CA ASP A 92 10.36 4.12 -9.80
C ASP A 92 9.68 3.14 -10.77
N ASP A 93 8.47 2.62 -10.42
CA ASP A 93 7.70 1.64 -11.20
C ASP A 93 6.26 2.11 -11.50
N VAL A 94 6.08 3.43 -11.63
CA VAL A 94 4.78 4.07 -11.91
C VAL A 94 4.71 4.67 -13.31
N ILE A 95 3.48 4.99 -13.75
CA ILE A 95 3.21 5.86 -14.89
C ILE A 95 2.65 7.16 -14.34
N VAL A 96 3.35 8.26 -14.59
CA VAL A 96 3.01 9.59 -14.07
C VAL A 96 2.22 10.37 -15.12
N PRO A 97 0.93 10.73 -14.87
CA PRO A 97 0.16 11.59 -15.77
C PRO A 97 0.72 13.02 -15.83
N GLU A 98 0.55 13.70 -16.97
CA GLU A 98 1.12 15.04 -17.21
C GLU A 98 0.67 16.12 -16.22
N GLY A 99 -0.54 16.02 -15.65
CA GLY A 99 -1.08 16.95 -14.65
C GLY A 99 -0.86 16.54 -13.20
N TRP A 100 -0.06 15.51 -12.92
CA TRP A 100 0.07 14.92 -11.59
C TRP A 100 0.67 15.90 -10.56
N VAL A 101 1.77 16.57 -10.89
CA VAL A 101 2.41 17.55 -10.00
C VAL A 101 1.47 18.73 -9.74
N GLU A 102 0.85 19.28 -10.79
CA GLU A 102 -0.10 20.38 -10.67
C GLU A 102 -1.30 20.01 -9.79
N GLY A 103 -1.82 18.80 -9.96
CA GLY A 103 -2.92 18.25 -9.15
C GLY A 103 -2.61 18.26 -7.65
N LEU A 104 -1.38 17.90 -7.26
CA LEU A 104 -0.96 17.92 -5.87
C LEU A 104 -0.63 19.35 -5.37
N VAL A 105 0.17 20.09 -6.15
CA VAL A 105 0.71 21.38 -5.73
C VAL A 105 -0.37 22.45 -5.53
N ARG A 106 -1.43 22.46 -6.35
CA ARG A 106 -2.52 23.45 -6.30
C ARG A 106 -3.18 23.60 -4.91
N TRP A 107 -3.13 22.55 -4.09
CA TRP A 107 -3.78 22.53 -2.78
C TRP A 107 -2.97 23.22 -1.68
N PHE A 108 -1.67 23.42 -1.90
CA PHE A 108 -0.80 24.05 -0.91
C PHE A 108 -0.95 25.58 -0.81
N ASP A 109 -1.81 26.19 -1.61
CA ASP A 109 -2.24 27.58 -1.38
C ASP A 109 -3.15 27.69 -0.16
N ARG A 110 -3.71 26.57 0.32
CA ARG A 110 -4.45 26.50 1.58
C ARG A 110 -3.48 26.28 2.75
N PRO A 111 -3.53 27.13 3.80
CA PRO A 111 -2.60 27.02 4.93
C PRO A 111 -2.83 25.79 5.81
N ASP A 112 -4.04 25.19 5.79
CA ASP A 112 -4.40 23.98 6.54
C ASP A 112 -3.96 22.68 5.86
N VAL A 113 -3.39 22.73 4.66
CA VAL A 113 -2.86 21.56 3.95
C VAL A 113 -1.39 21.38 4.30
N ALA A 114 -1.08 20.40 5.14
CA ALA A 114 0.27 20.00 5.46
C ALA A 114 0.81 18.93 4.50
N GLY A 115 -0.07 18.04 4.06
CA GLY A 115 0.22 17.06 3.03
C GLY A 115 -1.03 16.72 2.22
N VAL A 116 -0.82 16.36 0.97
CA VAL A 116 -1.87 15.91 0.06
C VAL A 116 -1.39 14.71 -0.75
N GLY A 117 -2.28 13.80 -1.03
CA GLY A 117 -2.02 12.64 -1.88
C GLY A 117 -3.23 12.25 -2.69
N GLY A 118 -3.10 11.22 -3.50
CA GLY A 118 -4.17 10.71 -4.31
C GLY A 118 -4.14 9.19 -4.43
N PRO A 119 -5.13 8.59 -5.09
CA PRO A 119 -5.18 7.15 -5.28
C PRO A 119 -4.11 6.67 -6.26
N ASN A 120 -3.78 5.38 -6.15
CA ASN A 120 -2.99 4.69 -7.15
C ASN A 120 -3.74 3.46 -7.67
N PHE A 121 -3.80 3.28 -8.97
CA PHE A 121 -4.51 2.19 -9.64
C PHE A 121 -3.61 1.46 -10.63
N ALA A 122 -3.98 0.21 -10.96
CA ALA A 122 -3.33 -0.51 -12.04
C ALA A 122 -3.67 0.10 -13.40
N PRO A 123 -2.68 0.27 -14.32
CA PRO A 123 -2.95 0.68 -15.69
C PRO A 123 -3.71 -0.42 -16.43
N VAL A 124 -4.97 -0.16 -16.77
CA VAL A 124 -5.91 -1.19 -17.28
C VAL A 124 -5.42 -1.84 -18.56
N GLY A 125 -4.84 -1.05 -19.50
CA GLY A 125 -4.38 -1.52 -20.81
C GLY A 125 -3.11 -2.38 -20.76
N GLU A 126 -2.31 -2.26 -19.70
CA GLU A 126 -1.01 -2.94 -19.55
C GLU A 126 -1.05 -4.07 -18.51
N SER A 127 -2.17 -4.24 -17.81
CA SER A 127 -2.29 -5.19 -16.71
C SER A 127 -2.97 -6.49 -17.11
N THR A 128 -2.41 -7.61 -16.67
CA THR A 128 -3.05 -8.92 -16.79
C THR A 128 -4.35 -8.99 -15.99
N THR A 129 -5.20 -9.98 -16.29
CA THR A 129 -6.46 -10.19 -15.56
C THR A 129 -6.23 -10.38 -14.05
N TRP A 130 -5.15 -11.07 -13.65
CA TRP A 130 -4.80 -11.23 -12.23
C TRP A 130 -4.34 -9.94 -11.58
N GLN A 131 -3.52 -9.13 -12.24
CA GLN A 131 -3.11 -7.81 -11.74
C GLN A 131 -4.31 -6.87 -11.58
N ARG A 132 -5.24 -6.92 -12.51
CA ARG A 132 -6.51 -6.18 -12.42
C ARG A 132 -7.38 -6.67 -11.27
N ALA A 133 -7.45 -7.98 -11.02
CA ALA A 133 -8.16 -8.54 -9.87
C ALA A 133 -7.51 -8.15 -8.54
N ILE A 134 -6.17 -8.06 -8.49
CA ILE A 134 -5.43 -7.54 -7.33
C ILE A 134 -5.77 -6.08 -7.08
N ASP A 135 -5.82 -5.25 -8.14
CA ASP A 135 -6.21 -3.85 -8.03
C ASP A 135 -7.63 -3.69 -7.47
N VAL A 136 -8.58 -4.48 -7.96
CA VAL A 136 -9.96 -4.51 -7.45
C VAL A 136 -10.00 -4.95 -5.97
N ALA A 137 -9.17 -5.92 -5.56
CA ALA A 137 -9.09 -6.36 -4.17
C ALA A 137 -8.49 -5.28 -3.25
N PHE A 138 -7.46 -4.55 -3.71
CA PHE A 138 -6.89 -3.43 -2.95
C PHE A 138 -7.89 -2.28 -2.76
N CYS A 139 -8.76 -2.05 -3.74
CA CYS A 139 -9.80 -1.04 -3.67
C CYS A 139 -11.04 -1.46 -2.87
N ASN A 140 -11.03 -2.65 -2.27
CA ASN A 140 -12.13 -3.16 -1.46
C ASN A 140 -12.04 -2.65 -0.01
N SER A 141 -12.72 -1.54 0.28
CA SER A 141 -12.70 -0.89 1.60
C SER A 141 -13.20 -1.78 2.74
N TYR A 142 -14.03 -2.79 2.46
CA TYR A 142 -14.55 -3.72 3.48
C TYR A 142 -13.50 -4.71 3.97
N LEU A 143 -12.51 -5.05 3.14
CA LEU A 143 -11.51 -6.06 3.43
C LEU A 143 -10.10 -5.51 3.66
N THR A 144 -9.86 -4.24 3.31
CA THR A 144 -8.55 -3.61 3.43
C THR A 144 -8.37 -2.78 4.72
N ALA A 145 -9.28 -2.94 5.69
CA ALA A 145 -9.25 -2.23 6.97
C ALA A 145 -9.18 -0.69 6.83
N GLY A 146 -9.74 -0.16 5.73
CA GLY A 146 -9.77 1.28 5.48
C GLY A 146 -8.47 1.86 4.96
N THR A 147 -7.55 1.03 4.43
CA THR A 147 -6.35 1.54 3.74
C THR A 147 -6.74 2.43 2.56
N ASN A 148 -5.96 3.49 2.32
CA ASN A 148 -6.24 4.48 1.28
C ASN A 148 -5.96 4.02 -0.16
N TYR A 149 -5.63 2.74 -0.39
CA TYR A 149 -5.32 2.23 -1.72
C TYR A 149 -6.42 2.46 -2.76
N GLY A 150 -7.65 2.67 -2.32
CA GLY A 150 -8.77 2.84 -3.21
C GLY A 150 -9.82 3.80 -2.69
N ARG A 151 -9.48 4.70 -1.78
CA ARG A 151 -10.37 5.82 -1.48
C ARG A 151 -10.25 6.83 -2.60
N GLN A 152 -11.18 6.75 -3.52
CA GLN A 152 -11.48 7.84 -4.39
C GLN A 152 -12.51 8.70 -3.66
N ALA A 153 -12.06 9.74 -3.00
CA ALA A 153 -12.91 10.90 -2.83
C ALA A 153 -13.26 11.40 -4.24
N GLY A 154 -14.39 12.03 -4.42
CA GLY A 154 -14.72 12.70 -5.68
C GLY A 154 -13.72 13.80 -6.02
N GLU A 155 -14.14 14.82 -6.74
CA GLU A 155 -13.30 16.01 -7.07
C GLU A 155 -13.00 16.91 -5.86
N GLU A 156 -13.60 16.63 -4.70
CA GLU A 156 -13.40 17.38 -3.45
C GLU A 156 -12.29 16.77 -2.61
N LEU A 157 -11.55 17.63 -1.91
CA LEU A 157 -10.56 17.21 -0.93
C LEU A 157 -11.22 16.54 0.29
N GLU A 158 -10.76 15.35 0.62
CA GLU A 158 -11.17 14.62 1.83
C GLU A 158 -10.03 14.58 2.84
N GLU A 159 -10.30 14.89 4.11
CA GLU A 159 -9.32 14.73 5.18
C GLU A 159 -9.08 13.24 5.44
N VAL A 160 -7.81 12.85 5.50
CA VAL A 160 -7.40 11.44 5.64
C VAL A 160 -6.37 11.27 6.75
N GLU A 161 -6.25 10.05 7.23
CA GLU A 161 -5.23 9.73 8.24
C GLU A 161 -3.87 9.38 7.65
N GLN A 162 -3.81 8.98 6.38
CA GLN A 162 -2.61 8.45 5.74
C GLN A 162 -2.63 8.77 4.26
N LEU A 163 -1.45 9.02 3.69
CA LEU A 163 -1.22 9.21 2.27
C LEU A 163 -0.45 8.01 1.70
N PRO A 164 -0.72 7.60 0.45
CA PRO A 164 0.11 6.56 -0.18
C PRO A 164 1.51 7.10 -0.45
N GLY A 165 2.55 6.40 -0.01
CA GLY A 165 3.94 6.82 -0.23
C GLY A 165 4.32 6.98 -1.71
N VAL A 166 3.59 6.34 -2.62
CA VAL A 166 3.77 6.43 -4.08
C VAL A 166 3.11 7.67 -4.71
N ASN A 167 2.19 8.33 -4.00
CA ASN A 167 1.41 9.46 -4.51
C ASN A 167 1.12 10.43 -3.37
N SER A 168 2.14 11.16 -2.94
CA SER A 168 2.05 12.09 -1.82
C SER A 168 2.95 13.31 -2.00
N ALA A 169 2.53 14.41 -1.40
CA ALA A 169 3.23 15.68 -1.33
C ALA A 169 3.10 16.27 0.07
N TYR A 170 4.13 16.93 0.55
CA TYR A 170 4.17 17.53 1.88
C TYR A 170 4.86 18.90 1.85
N ARG A 171 4.50 19.78 2.80
CA ARG A 171 5.31 20.97 3.09
C ARG A 171 6.64 20.53 3.70
N ARG A 172 7.74 21.04 3.17
CA ARG A 172 9.08 20.81 3.74
C ARG A 172 9.14 21.18 5.21
N ALA A 173 8.62 22.34 5.58
CA ALA A 173 8.63 22.79 6.98
C ALA A 173 7.96 21.79 7.93
N VAL A 174 6.91 21.11 7.49
CA VAL A 174 6.23 20.06 8.28
C VAL A 174 7.09 18.80 8.35
N LEU A 175 7.75 18.38 7.25
CA LEU A 175 8.69 17.26 7.28
C LEU A 175 9.86 17.52 8.22
N GLU A 176 10.41 18.73 8.20
CA GLU A 176 11.52 19.14 9.07
C GLU A 176 11.08 19.20 10.55
N GLU A 177 9.89 19.74 10.82
CA GLU A 177 9.31 19.82 12.17
C GLU A 177 9.20 18.42 12.82
N VAL A 178 8.72 17.44 12.05
CA VAL A 178 8.56 16.05 12.54
C VAL A 178 9.83 15.22 12.40
N GLY A 179 10.90 15.72 11.79
CA GLY A 179 12.18 15.07 11.64
C GLY A 179 12.26 14.04 10.48
N GLY A 180 11.45 14.20 9.43
CA GLY A 180 11.44 13.34 8.25
C GLY A 180 10.87 11.95 8.51
N PHE A 181 11.26 10.95 7.71
CA PHE A 181 10.87 9.56 7.93
C PHE A 181 11.59 8.94 9.13
N ASP A 182 10.98 7.95 9.77
CA ASP A 182 11.63 7.21 10.86
C ASP A 182 12.84 6.45 10.32
N ALA A 183 14.02 6.76 10.85
CA ALA A 183 15.26 6.13 10.43
C ALA A 183 15.23 4.61 10.66
N GLY A 184 15.72 3.86 9.68
CA GLY A 184 15.74 2.40 9.71
C GLY A 184 14.35 1.75 9.60
N ALA A 185 13.30 2.49 9.22
CA ALA A 185 11.99 1.92 8.95
C ALA A 185 12.04 1.00 7.73
N ILE A 186 11.77 -0.28 7.95
CA ILE A 186 11.78 -1.32 6.91
C ILE A 186 10.46 -1.47 6.17
N GLY A 187 9.53 -0.54 6.38
CA GLY A 187 8.19 -0.44 5.76
C GLY A 187 7.21 0.24 6.70
N ALA A 188 6.04 0.63 6.16
CA ALA A 188 5.07 1.50 6.80
C ALA A 188 5.67 2.87 7.23
N GLU A 189 6.71 3.29 6.55
CA GLU A 189 7.41 4.56 6.77
C GLU A 189 6.49 5.75 6.52
N ASP A 190 5.65 5.68 5.48
CA ASP A 190 4.60 6.64 5.14
C ASP A 190 3.56 6.73 6.27
N VAL A 191 3.07 5.61 6.74
CA VAL A 191 2.10 5.53 7.83
C VAL A 191 2.63 6.15 9.13
N MET A 192 3.89 5.89 9.45
CA MET A 192 4.53 6.42 10.68
C MET A 192 4.83 7.93 10.54
N LEU A 193 5.20 8.39 9.35
CA LEU A 193 5.38 9.80 9.04
C LEU A 193 4.06 10.55 9.20
N ASP A 194 3.01 10.09 8.55
CA ASP A 194 1.68 10.70 8.58
C ASP A 194 1.10 10.74 10.00
N HIS A 195 1.33 9.70 10.77
CA HIS A 195 0.96 9.67 12.19
C HIS A 195 1.64 10.81 12.97
N ARG A 196 2.97 11.01 12.82
CA ARG A 196 3.69 12.08 13.52
C ARG A 196 3.28 13.48 13.05
N ILE A 197 3.00 13.65 11.76
CA ILE A 197 2.46 14.89 11.21
C ILE A 197 1.12 15.23 11.88
N ARG A 198 0.23 14.25 12.04
CA ARG A 198 -1.07 14.45 12.70
C ARG A 198 -0.94 14.70 14.21
N GLU A 199 -0.05 13.99 14.89
CA GLU A 199 0.25 14.23 16.32
C GLU A 199 0.84 15.62 16.57
N ALA A 200 1.53 16.19 15.58
CA ALA A 200 1.99 17.57 15.61
C ALA A 200 0.85 18.60 15.35
N GLY A 201 -0.38 18.13 15.12
CA GLY A 201 -1.56 18.98 14.92
C GLY A 201 -1.84 19.35 13.47
N HIS A 202 -1.12 18.80 12.52
CA HIS A 202 -1.31 19.06 11.10
C HIS A 202 -2.37 18.14 10.47
N ARG A 203 -2.87 18.54 9.29
CA ARG A 203 -3.92 17.82 8.57
C ARG A 203 -3.42 17.32 7.23
N LEU A 204 -3.86 16.11 6.87
CA LEU A 204 -3.56 15.43 5.61
C LEU A 204 -4.83 15.31 4.78
N TRP A 205 -4.68 15.45 3.47
CA TRP A 205 -5.81 15.50 2.55
C TRP A 205 -5.62 14.55 1.38
N SER A 206 -6.69 14.00 0.84
CA SER A 206 -6.70 13.19 -0.37
C SER A 206 -7.47 13.90 -1.47
N ASP A 207 -6.84 14.02 -2.64
CA ASP A 207 -7.47 14.45 -3.89
C ASP A 207 -7.71 13.21 -4.77
N GLY A 208 -8.96 12.76 -4.84
CA GLY A 208 -9.33 11.59 -5.63
C GLY A 208 -9.14 11.75 -7.14
N SER A 209 -8.96 12.98 -7.64
CA SER A 209 -8.71 13.26 -9.05
C SER A 209 -7.24 13.13 -9.45
N THR A 210 -6.31 13.23 -8.50
CA THR A 210 -4.86 13.17 -8.75
C THR A 210 -4.36 11.74 -8.66
N VAL A 211 -4.61 10.98 -9.73
CA VAL A 211 -4.28 9.55 -9.83
C VAL A 211 -2.85 9.36 -10.33
N ILE A 212 -2.16 8.34 -9.78
CA ILE A 212 -0.95 7.76 -10.36
C ILE A 212 -1.20 6.30 -10.74
N TRP A 213 -0.59 5.84 -11.85
CA TRP A 213 -0.75 4.46 -12.29
C TRP A 213 0.41 3.62 -11.81
N HIS A 214 0.13 2.64 -10.94
CA HIS A 214 1.14 1.78 -10.32
C HIS A 214 0.92 0.33 -10.77
N ARG A 215 1.90 -0.24 -11.47
CA ARG A 215 1.83 -1.62 -11.95
C ARG A 215 1.75 -2.59 -10.79
N ARG A 216 0.67 -3.39 -10.75
CA ARG A 216 0.51 -4.40 -9.70
C ARG A 216 1.44 -5.57 -9.95
N ARG A 217 2.09 -6.05 -8.91
CA ARG A 217 2.93 -7.25 -8.97
C ARG A 217 2.09 -8.48 -9.26
N GLY A 218 2.72 -9.55 -9.79
CA GLY A 218 2.06 -10.85 -9.93
C GLY A 218 1.66 -11.43 -8.57
N ILE A 219 0.69 -12.37 -8.57
CA ILE A 219 0.06 -12.90 -7.35
C ILE A 219 1.06 -13.44 -6.31
N GLY A 220 2.13 -14.12 -6.74
CA GLY A 220 3.17 -14.63 -5.84
C GLY A 220 3.91 -13.52 -5.10
N ARG A 221 4.31 -12.46 -5.82
CA ARG A 221 5.01 -11.32 -5.24
C ARG A 221 4.09 -10.48 -4.34
N VAL A 222 2.83 -10.27 -4.76
CA VAL A 222 1.83 -9.56 -3.94
C VAL A 222 1.59 -10.28 -2.62
N ARG A 223 1.47 -11.61 -2.60
CA ARG A 223 1.32 -12.38 -1.38
C ARG A 223 2.49 -12.19 -0.41
N LYS A 224 3.75 -12.18 -0.93
CA LYS A 224 4.94 -11.88 -0.13
C LYS A 224 4.87 -10.44 0.42
N GLN A 225 4.52 -9.47 -0.43
CA GLN A 225 4.36 -8.06 -0.06
C GLN A 225 3.33 -7.87 1.06
N ILE A 226 2.15 -8.46 0.96
CA ILE A 226 1.10 -8.34 1.97
C ILE A 226 1.49 -9.01 3.29
N ARG A 227 2.22 -10.13 3.24
CA ARG A 227 2.77 -10.75 4.44
C ARG A 227 3.77 -9.83 5.15
N ASN A 228 4.62 -9.14 4.39
CA ASN A 228 5.51 -8.13 4.92
C ASN A 228 4.73 -6.94 5.50
N TYR A 229 3.65 -6.49 4.85
CA TYR A 229 2.78 -5.43 5.40
C TYR A 229 2.19 -5.81 6.76
N GLY A 230 1.71 -7.04 6.95
CA GLY A 230 1.26 -7.51 8.26
C GLY A 230 2.36 -7.46 9.32
N LEU A 231 3.58 -7.83 8.95
CA LEU A 231 4.74 -7.78 9.84
C LEU A 231 5.13 -6.35 10.20
N VAL A 232 5.39 -5.48 9.20
CA VAL A 232 5.84 -4.10 9.45
C VAL A 232 4.77 -3.27 10.14
N ARG A 233 3.48 -3.48 9.81
CA ARG A 233 2.37 -2.82 10.50
C ARG A 233 2.31 -3.20 12.00
N THR A 234 2.62 -4.44 12.33
CA THR A 234 2.71 -4.88 13.73
C THR A 234 3.86 -4.18 14.46
N LEU A 235 5.01 -4.03 13.81
CA LEU A 235 6.17 -3.31 14.38
C LEU A 235 5.86 -1.82 14.53
N ALA A 236 5.26 -1.19 13.53
CA ALA A 236 4.82 0.21 13.60
C ALA A 236 3.81 0.43 14.73
N GLY A 237 2.82 -0.46 14.90
CA GLY A 237 1.83 -0.41 15.99
C GLY A 237 2.43 -0.63 17.38
N ARG A 238 3.61 -1.25 17.48
CA ARG A 238 4.35 -1.31 18.76
C ARG A 238 5.10 -0.02 19.08
N ARG A 239 5.63 0.63 18.06
CA ARG A 239 6.29 1.93 18.19
C ARG A 239 5.29 3.04 18.46
N TYR A 240 4.16 2.99 17.76
CA TYR A 240 3.05 3.94 17.85
C TYR A 240 1.74 3.17 18.08
N PRO A 241 1.33 2.91 19.34
CA PRO A 241 0.18 2.06 19.65
C PRO A 241 -1.15 2.51 19.03
N SER A 242 -1.32 3.81 18.79
CA SER A 242 -2.48 4.40 18.11
C SER A 242 -2.64 3.96 16.64
N LEU A 243 -1.57 3.49 16.00
CA LEU A 243 -1.63 2.92 14.66
C LEU A 243 -2.26 1.51 14.62
N TRP A 244 -2.49 0.88 15.75
CA TRP A 244 -3.09 -0.45 15.83
C TRP A 244 -4.54 -0.38 16.31
N GLY A 245 -5.49 -0.30 15.40
CA GLY A 245 -6.92 -0.29 15.72
C GLY A 245 -7.54 -1.71 15.81
N TRP A 246 -8.81 -1.76 16.20
CA TRP A 246 -9.59 -2.99 16.27
C TRP A 246 -9.70 -3.71 14.92
N SER A 247 -9.78 -2.97 13.82
CA SER A 247 -9.84 -3.51 12.46
C SER A 247 -8.59 -4.33 12.11
N HIS A 248 -7.40 -3.87 12.53
CA HIS A 248 -6.16 -4.62 12.35
C HIS A 248 -6.17 -5.94 13.13
N SER A 249 -6.71 -5.94 14.35
CA SER A 249 -6.86 -7.15 15.17
C SER A 249 -7.84 -8.14 14.53
N MET A 250 -8.95 -7.65 13.98
CA MET A 250 -9.94 -8.47 13.29
C MET A 250 -9.34 -9.12 12.03
N VAL A 251 -8.70 -8.33 11.17
CA VAL A 251 -8.07 -8.82 9.93
C VAL A 251 -6.93 -9.80 10.25
N SER A 252 -6.13 -9.52 11.29
CA SER A 252 -5.02 -10.39 11.69
C SER A 252 -5.46 -11.74 12.27
N SER A 253 -6.68 -11.84 12.79
CA SER A 253 -7.24 -13.10 13.30
C SER A 253 -7.79 -14.01 12.18
N PHE A 254 -7.88 -13.54 10.95
CA PHE A 254 -8.47 -14.27 9.83
C PHE A 254 -7.89 -15.68 9.63
N PRO A 255 -6.56 -15.91 9.63
CA PRO A 255 -6.01 -17.27 9.50
C PRO A 255 -6.43 -18.20 10.64
N LEU A 256 -6.54 -17.69 11.85
CA LEU A 256 -6.98 -18.46 13.02
C LEU A 256 -8.46 -18.82 12.92
N LEU A 257 -9.30 -17.90 12.47
CA LEU A 257 -10.72 -18.15 12.23
C LEU A 257 -10.92 -19.21 11.16
N VAL A 258 -10.18 -19.13 10.06
CA VAL A 258 -10.22 -20.14 9.00
C VAL A 258 -9.78 -21.51 9.53
N ALA A 259 -8.66 -21.58 10.26
CA ALA A 259 -8.18 -22.82 10.84
C ALA A 259 -9.19 -23.42 11.84
N ALA A 260 -9.77 -22.59 12.71
CA ALA A 260 -10.81 -23.02 13.65
C ALA A 260 -12.06 -23.54 12.95
N SER A 261 -12.47 -22.89 11.83
CA SER A 261 -13.63 -23.32 11.04
C SER A 261 -13.38 -24.68 10.37
N PHE A 262 -12.17 -24.92 9.86
CA PHE A 262 -11.81 -26.24 9.34
C PHE A 262 -11.74 -27.32 10.42
N ALA A 263 -11.21 -26.99 11.61
CA ALA A 263 -11.20 -27.91 12.74
C ALA A 263 -12.62 -28.26 13.21
N ALA A 264 -13.51 -27.27 13.31
CA ALA A 264 -14.91 -27.48 13.65
C ALA A 264 -15.64 -28.32 12.61
N PHE A 265 -15.40 -28.06 11.33
CA PHE A 265 -15.95 -28.87 10.24
C PHE A 265 -15.49 -30.33 10.33
N ALA A 266 -14.19 -30.58 10.50
CA ALA A 266 -13.65 -31.92 10.64
C ALA A 266 -14.21 -32.66 11.87
N TRP A 267 -14.33 -31.95 12.98
CA TRP A 267 -14.94 -32.49 14.21
C TRP A 267 -16.41 -32.84 13.99
N GLY A 268 -17.19 -31.97 13.35
CA GLY A 268 -18.60 -32.22 13.04
C GLY A 268 -18.78 -33.44 12.14
N CYS A 269 -17.96 -33.59 11.09
CA CYS A 269 -17.97 -34.75 10.22
C CYS A 269 -17.64 -36.04 10.98
N ALA A 270 -16.66 -35.98 11.90
CA ALA A 270 -16.23 -37.17 12.68
C ALA A 270 -17.29 -37.62 13.71
N ASN A 271 -18.09 -36.71 14.25
CA ASN A 271 -19.04 -37.00 15.33
C ASN A 271 -20.51 -37.05 14.90
N GLY A 272 -20.87 -36.41 13.79
CA GLY A 272 -22.28 -36.34 13.34
C GLY A 272 -22.60 -37.10 12.07
N GLY A 273 -21.58 -37.49 11.33
CA GLY A 273 -21.71 -38.31 10.11
C GLY A 273 -22.71 -37.73 9.10
N ILE A 274 -22.44 -36.56 8.53
CA ILE A 274 -23.32 -36.06 7.46
C ILE A 274 -22.99 -36.85 6.18
N ALA A 275 -23.93 -37.68 5.73
CA ALA A 275 -23.93 -38.13 4.36
C ALA A 275 -24.14 -36.93 3.42
N TRP A 276 -23.29 -36.75 2.42
CA TRP A 276 -23.36 -35.66 1.44
C TRP A 276 -24.77 -35.36 0.89
N PRO A 277 -25.66 -36.33 0.67
CA PRO A 277 -27.02 -36.08 0.23
C PRO A 277 -27.86 -35.25 1.20
N GLU A 278 -27.64 -35.39 2.51
CA GLU A 278 -28.38 -34.65 3.55
C GLU A 278 -27.95 -33.19 3.70
N PHE A 279 -26.79 -32.83 3.18
CA PHE A 279 -26.29 -31.46 3.21
C PHE A 279 -27.20 -30.46 2.45
N TRP A 280 -27.84 -30.94 1.38
CA TRP A 280 -28.72 -30.14 0.51
C TRP A 280 -30.21 -30.34 0.81
N ASP A 281 -30.55 -31.26 1.70
CA ASP A 281 -31.94 -31.49 2.08
C ASP A 281 -32.41 -30.40 3.04
N ILE A 282 -32.96 -29.33 2.45
CA ILE A 282 -33.65 -28.26 3.16
C ILE A 282 -35.10 -28.76 3.46
N SER A 283 -35.26 -30.01 3.88
CA SER A 283 -36.53 -30.51 4.28
C SER A 283 -37.00 -29.78 5.54
N THR A 284 -38.24 -29.38 5.51
CA THR A 284 -38.94 -28.42 6.38
C THR A 284 -39.21 -28.92 7.80
N GLU A 285 -38.66 -30.02 8.23
CA GLU A 285 -38.81 -30.46 9.61
C GLU A 285 -37.73 -29.81 10.47
N ALA A 286 -38.13 -28.97 11.41
CA ALA A 286 -37.30 -28.34 12.44
C ALA A 286 -36.68 -29.40 13.36
N VAL A 287 -35.70 -30.17 12.84
CA VAL A 287 -34.86 -31.02 13.69
C VAL A 287 -33.95 -30.11 14.47
N PRO A 288 -33.84 -30.20 15.81
CA PRO A 288 -32.88 -29.44 16.59
C PRO A 288 -31.48 -29.68 16.03
N MET A 289 -30.83 -28.63 15.57
CA MET A 289 -29.46 -28.73 15.08
C MET A 289 -28.53 -29.01 16.26
N GLY A 290 -28.03 -30.25 16.38
CA GLY A 290 -26.95 -30.57 17.31
C GLY A 290 -25.67 -29.80 16.99
N ALA A 291 -24.76 -29.72 17.96
CA ALA A 291 -23.48 -28.99 17.79
C ALA A 291 -22.68 -29.50 16.59
N GLU A 292 -22.78 -30.76 16.26
CA GLU A 292 -22.09 -31.41 15.13
C GLU A 292 -22.59 -30.88 13.78
N ARG A 293 -23.91 -30.75 13.63
CA ARG A 293 -24.51 -30.19 12.40
C ARG A 293 -24.19 -28.71 12.26
N MET A 294 -24.27 -27.94 13.36
CA MET A 294 -23.85 -26.53 13.36
C MET A 294 -22.39 -26.37 12.92
N ALA A 295 -21.48 -27.21 13.42
CA ALA A 295 -20.07 -27.18 13.07
C ALA A 295 -19.82 -27.44 11.57
N VAL A 296 -20.55 -28.38 10.97
CA VAL A 296 -20.42 -28.66 9.53
C VAL A 296 -20.99 -27.53 8.66
N HIS A 297 -22.10 -26.93 9.05
CA HIS A 297 -22.69 -25.84 8.27
C HIS A 297 -21.94 -24.51 8.40
N GLN A 298 -21.13 -24.35 9.44
CA GLN A 298 -20.38 -23.12 9.70
C GLN A 298 -19.42 -22.77 8.57
N LEU A 299 -18.61 -23.71 8.08
CA LEU A 299 -17.58 -23.46 7.08
C LEU A 299 -18.15 -22.95 5.74
N PRO A 300 -19.15 -23.62 5.11
CA PRO A 300 -19.74 -23.14 3.88
C PRO A 300 -20.49 -21.80 4.09
N THR A 301 -21.16 -21.60 5.23
CA THR A 301 -21.82 -20.34 5.55
C THR A 301 -20.81 -19.18 5.60
N LEU A 302 -19.68 -19.36 6.29
CA LEU A 302 -18.64 -18.37 6.36
C LEU A 302 -18.02 -18.11 4.99
N ALA A 303 -17.85 -19.14 4.16
CA ALA A 303 -17.34 -18.98 2.78
C ALA A 303 -18.32 -18.16 1.92
N ILE A 304 -19.62 -18.41 2.03
CA ILE A 304 -20.66 -17.64 1.31
C ILE A 304 -20.65 -16.18 1.78
N LEU A 305 -20.69 -15.95 3.10
CA LEU A 305 -20.68 -14.60 3.67
C LEU A 305 -19.41 -13.82 3.26
N PHE A 306 -18.25 -14.48 3.33
CA PHE A 306 -16.99 -13.89 2.88
C PHE A 306 -17.07 -13.44 1.40
N ASN A 307 -17.54 -14.33 0.52
CA ASN A 307 -17.67 -14.00 -0.91
C ASN A 307 -18.68 -12.88 -1.16
N LEU A 308 -19.82 -12.84 -0.43
CA LEU A 308 -20.78 -11.74 -0.55
C LEU A 308 -20.18 -10.40 -0.13
N VAL A 309 -19.43 -10.35 0.98
CA VAL A 309 -18.74 -9.14 1.45
C VAL A 309 -17.65 -8.73 0.46
N ALA A 310 -16.84 -9.68 0.00
CA ALA A 310 -15.78 -9.43 -0.97
C ALA A 310 -16.34 -8.87 -2.28
N TRP A 311 -17.42 -9.47 -2.78
CA TRP A 311 -18.08 -9.05 -4.02
C TRP A 311 -18.76 -7.69 -3.89
N ALA A 312 -19.45 -7.45 -2.78
CA ALA A 312 -20.09 -6.17 -2.50
C ALA A 312 -19.07 -5.03 -2.41
N GLY A 313 -17.95 -5.24 -1.72
CA GLY A 313 -16.87 -4.26 -1.62
C GLY A 313 -16.15 -4.02 -2.95
N ALA A 314 -15.85 -5.09 -3.70
CA ALA A 314 -15.25 -5.01 -5.02
C ALA A 314 -16.13 -4.26 -6.03
N SER A 315 -17.44 -4.48 -5.99
CA SER A 315 -18.39 -3.80 -6.88
C SER A 315 -18.49 -2.30 -6.59
N ARG A 316 -18.35 -1.90 -5.34
CA ARG A 316 -18.41 -0.50 -4.90
C ARG A 316 -17.06 0.22 -4.94
N GLY A 317 -15.95 -0.50 -4.87
CA GLY A 317 -14.60 0.06 -4.89
C GLY A 317 -14.34 0.92 -6.13
N PRO A 318 -13.41 1.88 -6.08
CA PRO A 318 -13.16 2.84 -7.17
C PRO A 318 -12.30 2.29 -8.30
N SER A 319 -11.72 1.08 -8.21
CA SER A 319 -10.81 0.54 -9.22
C SER A 319 -11.35 0.67 -10.64
N PRO A 320 -10.60 1.25 -11.58
CA PRO A 320 -10.94 1.29 -13.00
C PRO A 320 -10.88 -0.11 -13.67
N SER A 321 -10.26 -1.08 -12.98
CA SER A 321 -10.09 -2.46 -13.45
C SER A 321 -11.32 -3.34 -13.27
N LYS A 322 -12.45 -2.80 -12.75
CA LYS A 322 -13.67 -3.57 -12.50
C LYS A 322 -14.28 -4.18 -13.77
N GLY A 323 -14.66 -5.43 -13.64
CA GLY A 323 -15.42 -6.19 -14.62
C GLY A 323 -15.87 -7.51 -13.98
N PRO A 324 -16.83 -8.24 -14.57
CA PRO A 324 -17.38 -9.45 -13.95
C PRO A 324 -16.30 -10.47 -13.54
N VAL A 325 -15.34 -10.72 -14.42
CA VAL A 325 -14.24 -11.66 -14.16
C VAL A 325 -13.30 -11.15 -13.06
N THR A 326 -12.90 -9.88 -13.11
CA THR A 326 -11.97 -9.31 -12.13
C THR A 326 -12.61 -9.17 -10.76
N ILE A 327 -13.91 -8.88 -10.67
CA ILE A 327 -14.66 -8.89 -9.41
C ILE A 327 -14.73 -10.31 -8.83
N ALA A 328 -15.02 -11.33 -9.64
CA ALA A 328 -15.05 -12.71 -9.16
C ALA A 328 -13.67 -13.17 -8.68
N LEU A 329 -12.61 -12.93 -9.45
CA LEU A 329 -11.24 -13.27 -9.07
C LEU A 329 -10.76 -12.47 -7.86
N SER A 330 -11.24 -11.24 -7.67
CA SER A 330 -10.84 -10.41 -6.51
C SER A 330 -11.27 -11.02 -5.18
N SER A 331 -12.31 -11.84 -5.14
CA SER A 331 -12.70 -12.57 -3.92
C SER A 331 -11.62 -13.58 -3.51
N VAL A 332 -11.08 -14.33 -4.48
CA VAL A 332 -9.96 -15.27 -4.24
C VAL A 332 -8.71 -14.49 -3.81
N VAL A 333 -8.41 -13.41 -4.51
CA VAL A 333 -7.28 -12.53 -4.16
C VAL A 333 -7.44 -11.99 -2.74
N SER A 334 -8.61 -11.44 -2.39
CA SER A 334 -8.89 -10.90 -1.05
C SER A 334 -8.69 -11.95 0.05
N PHE A 335 -9.13 -13.20 -0.20
CA PHE A 335 -8.89 -14.30 0.75
C PHE A 335 -7.39 -14.52 0.96
N LEU A 336 -6.61 -14.61 -0.12
CA LEU A 336 -5.16 -14.81 -0.04
C LEU A 336 -4.46 -13.63 0.66
N LEU A 337 -4.88 -12.40 0.38
CA LEU A 337 -4.28 -11.21 1.01
C LEU A 337 -4.56 -11.15 2.50
N LEU A 338 -5.79 -11.42 2.95
CA LEU A 338 -6.15 -11.48 4.38
C LEU A 338 -5.39 -12.60 5.10
N TRP A 339 -5.26 -13.75 4.44
CA TRP A 339 -4.48 -14.87 4.96
C TRP A 339 -3.01 -14.50 5.14
N ASP A 340 -2.38 -13.95 4.09
CA ASP A 340 -0.96 -13.60 4.13
C ASP A 340 -0.68 -12.42 5.08
N TYR A 341 -1.57 -11.43 5.17
CA TYR A 341 -1.46 -10.36 6.17
C TYR A 341 -1.48 -10.92 7.60
N GLY A 342 -2.45 -11.75 7.91
CA GLY A 342 -2.55 -12.39 9.24
C GLY A 342 -1.33 -13.25 9.59
N ILE A 343 -0.79 -14.01 8.63
CA ILE A 343 0.46 -14.76 8.82
C ILE A 343 1.62 -13.80 9.12
N GLY A 344 1.71 -12.65 8.44
CA GLY A 344 2.72 -11.62 8.70
C GLY A 344 2.65 -11.12 10.14
N VAL A 345 1.44 -10.80 10.61
CA VAL A 345 1.19 -10.37 12.00
C VAL A 345 1.59 -11.46 13.01
N LEU A 346 1.20 -12.70 12.77
CA LEU A 346 1.55 -13.82 13.65
C LEU A 346 3.08 -14.02 13.73
N LYS A 347 3.78 -13.93 12.60
CA LYS A 347 5.25 -13.97 12.57
C LYS A 347 5.87 -12.83 13.38
N ALA A 348 5.38 -11.60 13.21
CA ALA A 348 5.89 -10.46 13.98
C ALA A 348 5.69 -10.64 15.48
N ARG A 349 4.52 -11.10 15.91
CA ARG A 349 4.23 -11.38 17.32
C ARG A 349 5.12 -12.49 17.88
N TRP A 350 5.33 -13.55 17.10
CA TRP A 350 6.19 -14.66 17.48
C TRP A 350 7.66 -14.23 17.64
N SER A 351 8.20 -13.46 16.68
CA SER A 351 9.58 -12.97 16.74
C SER A 351 9.85 -12.12 17.97
N VAL A 352 8.84 -11.35 18.37
CA VAL A 352 8.89 -10.54 19.60
C VAL A 352 8.94 -11.40 20.85
N ILE A 353 8.09 -12.43 20.94
CA ILE A 353 8.04 -13.33 22.10
C ILE A 353 9.33 -14.12 22.24
N THR A 354 9.91 -14.55 21.13
CA THR A 354 11.10 -15.41 21.11
C THR A 354 12.43 -14.64 21.10
N GLY A 355 12.39 -13.29 20.94
CA GLY A 355 13.60 -12.49 20.75
C GLY A 355 14.33 -12.79 19.43
N SER A 356 13.70 -13.51 18.49
CA SER A 356 14.30 -13.84 17.21
C SER A 356 14.41 -12.59 16.34
N PRO A 357 15.57 -12.33 15.69
CA PRO A 357 15.71 -11.15 14.86
C PRO A 357 14.71 -11.19 13.69
N THR A 358 14.01 -10.09 13.48
CA THR A 358 13.16 -9.86 12.30
C THR A 358 13.99 -9.60 11.03
N SER A 359 15.27 -9.95 11.06
CA SER A 359 16.35 -9.61 10.13
C SER A 359 16.24 -10.18 8.71
N GLN A 360 15.10 -10.73 8.30
CA GLN A 360 14.88 -11.21 6.91
C GLN A 360 13.90 -10.37 6.11
N ILE A 361 13.71 -9.13 6.49
CA ILE A 361 13.03 -8.18 5.62
C ILE A 361 14.11 -7.42 4.87
N ASP A 362 14.61 -8.02 3.81
CA ASP A 362 15.43 -7.32 2.84
C ASP A 362 14.49 -6.62 1.85
N ASP A 363 14.45 -5.30 1.91
CA ASP A 363 13.74 -4.47 0.92
C ASP A 363 14.39 -4.60 -0.48
N ARG A 364 15.58 -5.21 -0.56
CA ARG A 364 16.31 -5.47 -1.80
C ARG A 364 15.75 -6.57 -2.69
N ASP A 365 14.71 -7.29 -2.26
CA ASP A 365 13.96 -8.21 -3.14
C ASP A 365 13.11 -7.47 -4.19
N ARG A 366 13.45 -6.22 -4.53
CA ARG A 366 12.74 -5.42 -5.53
C ARG A 366 13.07 -5.78 -6.97
N GLY A 367 14.13 -6.50 -7.22
CA GLY A 367 14.54 -6.65 -8.58
C GLY A 367 15.36 -7.89 -8.92
N SER A 368 14.75 -9.06 -9.03
CA SER A 368 15.27 -10.02 -10.00
C SER A 368 14.31 -10.07 -11.20
N ALA A 369 14.84 -9.73 -12.36
CA ALA A 369 14.14 -9.66 -13.66
C ALA A 369 13.65 -11.03 -14.18
N ASP A 370 13.51 -12.05 -13.35
CA ASP A 370 13.40 -13.45 -13.77
C ASP A 370 11.99 -14.04 -13.73
N ASP A 371 10.93 -13.20 -13.64
CA ASP A 371 9.54 -13.67 -13.76
C ASP A 371 8.69 -12.69 -14.60
N ARG A 372 9.07 -12.50 -15.88
CA ARG A 372 8.21 -11.88 -16.89
C ARG A 372 7.32 -12.92 -17.57
#